data_0d0b099258bca2c5730db4646f4c698d
#
_entry.id   0d0b099258bca2c5730db4646f4c698d
#
_cell.length_a   1.000
_cell.length_b   1.000
_cell.length_c   1.000
_cell.angle_alpha   90.00
_cell.angle_beta   90.00
_cell.angle_gamma   90.00
#
_symmetry.space_group_name_H-M   'P 1'
#
loop_
_entity.id
_entity.type
_entity.pdbx_description
1 polymer ?
#
loop_
_entity_poly.entity_id
_entity_poly.type
_entity_poly.pdbx_seq_one_letter_code
_entity_poly.pdbx_strand_id
1 'polypeptide(L)'
;MKLWNIIWIGVVLVCGVGCSDFLDVQPKDKQSEEQLFSTRGGFYTAVNGIYNKVASTALYGKNLSYELVDVISKRYQPLPVNTYLTALSTFDYTEASVQTGLSNTWTEAYNTILNCNVVLENIDESEGVLQEQEYRVLKGEMLAVRAFLHFDLLRGFAPSYGIGKDELAIPYVDKVTNKPVAQSTVAEVVDKVIAETEEARKLIREVDPLGPSHESYTEKGYDTDDYVQGGGFWLYRKSKLNYYGMTAFLARVYLYKGDKVNALACAKEVIESGKFSLLEEKQLQGDNTWGYLCSESEYISSLYVYDMEEGRSDVFFGEESTMKCYISDGRRSIIFGTPGVDIDWRNQNMFVLKTGEAKYYVGKYRGVNRIPLLKLSEMYLIAAEASGDKSWLQTLRDHRGYVNYPLADDCDLTAEIEAEYRKEFIAEGQLFYYYKRLNYDKLPGMSEPMAKHYVFPMPDNELEFGNIK
;
A
#
# COMPACT_ATOMS: atom_id res chain seq x y z
N MET A 1 -36.47 36.81 -68.00
CA MET A 1 -36.93 36.25 -66.71
C MET A 1 -37.03 34.69 -66.71
N LYS A 2 -36.15 33.95 -67.35
CA LYS A 2 -36.17 32.47 -67.34
C LYS A 2 -34.83 31.79 -66.98
N LEU A 3 -33.76 32.53 -66.88
CA LEU A 3 -32.46 31.95 -66.47
C LEU A 3 -32.15 32.05 -64.99
N TRP A 4 -32.77 32.92 -64.23
CA TRP A 4 -32.49 33.09 -62.79
C TRP A 4 -33.19 32.08 -61.90
N ASN A 5 -34.29 31.49 -62.37
CA ASN A 5 -35.01 30.45 -61.61
C ASN A 5 -34.35 29.06 -61.70
N ILE A 6 -33.46 28.82 -62.66
CA ILE A 6 -32.73 27.55 -62.81
C ILE A 6 -31.51 27.48 -61.88
N ILE A 7 -30.92 28.63 -61.58
CA ILE A 7 -29.78 28.71 -60.68
C ILE A 7 -30.19 28.46 -59.23
N TRP A 8 -31.38 28.86 -58.82
CA TRP A 8 -31.90 28.62 -57.46
C TRP A 8 -32.28 27.16 -57.19
N ILE A 9 -32.71 26.41 -58.20
CA ILE A 9 -33.00 24.98 -58.02
C ILE A 9 -31.72 24.13 -57.94
N GLY A 10 -30.64 24.54 -58.62
CA GLY A 10 -29.35 23.86 -58.55
C GLY A 10 -28.62 24.01 -57.18
N VAL A 11 -28.84 25.15 -56.51
CA VAL A 11 -28.19 25.42 -55.18
C VAL A 11 -28.91 24.68 -54.05
N VAL A 12 -30.18 24.40 -54.14
CA VAL A 12 -30.95 23.68 -53.12
C VAL A 12 -30.69 22.16 -53.14
N LEU A 13 -30.27 21.62 -54.30
CA LEU A 13 -30.00 20.17 -54.45
C LEU A 13 -28.58 19.75 -54.02
N VAL A 14 -27.64 20.68 -53.80
CA VAL A 14 -26.25 20.39 -53.34
C VAL A 14 -26.12 20.45 -51.82
N CYS A 15 -27.07 21.01 -51.06
CA CYS A 15 -27.05 21.08 -49.62
C CYS A 15 -27.66 19.87 -48.89
N GLY A 16 -28.05 18.81 -49.60
CA GLY A 16 -28.75 17.62 -49.05
C GLY A 16 -27.88 16.40 -48.80
N VAL A 17 -26.55 16.46 -49.02
CA VAL A 17 -25.63 15.37 -48.63
C VAL A 17 -24.97 15.80 -47.32
N GLY A 18 -25.74 15.84 -46.26
CA GLY A 18 -25.20 15.89 -44.89
C GLY A 18 -24.51 14.57 -44.61
N CYS A 19 -23.19 14.59 -44.49
CA CYS A 19 -22.48 13.47 -43.94
C CYS A 19 -23.05 13.17 -42.55
N SER A 20 -23.80 12.08 -42.41
CA SER A 20 -24.29 11.57 -41.12
C SER A 20 -23.16 11.20 -40.19
N ASP A 21 -21.97 10.96 -40.71
CA ASP A 21 -20.77 10.61 -39.95
C ASP A 21 -20.14 11.80 -39.20
N PHE A 22 -20.55 13.06 -39.47
CA PHE A 22 -20.00 14.23 -38.77
C PHE A 22 -20.70 14.49 -37.42
N LEU A 23 -21.81 13.84 -37.14
CA LEU A 23 -22.56 13.99 -35.87
C LEU A 23 -22.39 12.82 -34.92
N ASP A 24 -21.70 11.76 -35.34
CA ASP A 24 -21.34 10.64 -34.46
C ASP A 24 -19.99 10.90 -33.80
N VAL A 25 -19.91 12.01 -33.07
CA VAL A 25 -18.75 12.31 -32.19
C VAL A 25 -18.88 11.41 -31.00
N GLN A 26 -18.33 10.23 -31.10
CA GLN A 26 -18.06 9.43 -29.90
C GLN A 26 -17.12 10.26 -28.99
N PRO A 27 -17.37 10.32 -27.67
CA PRO A 27 -16.44 10.99 -26.76
C PRO A 27 -15.04 10.42 -26.98
N LYS A 28 -14.05 11.29 -27.20
CA LYS A 28 -12.66 10.89 -27.44
C LYS A 28 -12.14 9.91 -26.38
N ASP A 29 -12.65 10.00 -25.16
CA ASP A 29 -12.30 9.15 -24.04
C ASP A 29 -12.77 7.71 -24.23
N LYS A 30 -13.92 7.48 -24.83
CA LYS A 30 -14.46 6.14 -25.07
C LYS A 30 -13.73 5.40 -26.20
N GLN A 31 -13.36 6.11 -27.27
CA GLN A 31 -12.52 5.54 -28.33
C GLN A 31 -11.11 5.20 -27.82
N SER A 32 -10.55 5.99 -26.90
CA SER A 32 -9.26 5.73 -26.31
C SER A 32 -9.28 4.52 -25.36
N GLU A 33 -10.40 4.29 -24.65
CA GLU A 33 -10.59 3.14 -23.78
C GLU A 33 -10.76 1.84 -24.58
N GLU A 34 -11.64 1.81 -25.56
CA GLU A 34 -11.82 0.66 -26.46
C GLU A 34 -10.50 0.32 -27.19
N GLN A 35 -9.76 1.33 -27.65
CA GLN A 35 -8.46 1.11 -28.27
C GLN A 35 -7.43 0.54 -27.30
N LEU A 36 -7.38 1.02 -26.05
CA LEU A 36 -6.47 0.55 -25.01
C LEU A 36 -6.70 -0.94 -24.74
N PHE A 37 -7.96 -1.34 -24.50
CA PHE A 37 -8.30 -2.72 -24.13
C PHE A 37 -8.48 -3.67 -25.32
N SER A 38 -8.22 -3.21 -26.54
CA SER A 38 -8.20 -4.08 -27.73
C SER A 38 -6.94 -4.95 -27.85
N THR A 39 -5.92 -4.74 -26.99
CA THR A 39 -4.62 -5.44 -27.06
C THR A 39 -4.11 -5.87 -25.69
N ARG A 40 -3.32 -6.96 -25.64
CA ARG A 40 -2.60 -7.42 -24.45
C ARG A 40 -1.74 -6.29 -23.84
N GLY A 41 -0.99 -5.59 -24.70
CA GLY A 41 -0.12 -4.48 -24.28
C GLY A 41 -0.89 -3.35 -23.61
N GLY A 42 -2.13 -3.10 -24.07
CA GLY A 42 -3.02 -2.12 -23.48
C GLY A 42 -3.44 -2.50 -22.05
N PHE A 43 -3.83 -3.76 -21.81
CA PHE A 43 -4.10 -4.26 -20.45
C PHE A 43 -2.88 -4.12 -19.53
N TYR A 44 -1.68 -4.52 -20.00
CA TYR A 44 -0.46 -4.36 -19.21
C TYR A 44 -0.15 -2.90 -18.89
N THR A 45 -0.37 -2.00 -19.85
CA THR A 45 -0.18 -0.56 -19.67
C THR A 45 -1.14 -0.02 -18.61
N ALA A 46 -2.42 -0.38 -18.68
CA ALA A 46 -3.43 0.03 -17.70
C ALA A 46 -3.08 -0.46 -16.28
N VAL A 47 -2.75 -1.74 -16.12
CA VAL A 47 -2.39 -2.32 -14.83
C VAL A 47 -1.10 -1.72 -14.26
N ASN A 48 -0.06 -1.52 -15.09
CA ASN A 48 1.16 -0.82 -14.65
C ASN A 48 0.87 0.63 -14.26
N GLY A 49 -0.02 1.32 -14.99
CA GLY A 49 -0.50 2.65 -14.64
C GLY A 49 -1.17 2.70 -13.26
N ILE A 50 -1.97 1.68 -12.93
CA ILE A 50 -2.59 1.54 -11.60
C ILE A 50 -1.53 1.37 -10.50
N TYR A 51 -0.54 0.49 -10.67
CA TYR A 51 0.56 0.35 -9.70
C TYR A 51 1.38 1.64 -9.55
N ASN A 52 1.59 2.40 -10.64
CA ASN A 52 2.23 3.72 -10.57
C ASN A 52 1.40 4.72 -9.75
N LYS A 53 0.06 4.69 -9.85
CA LYS A 53 -0.82 5.49 -9.00
C LYS A 53 -0.75 5.06 -7.53
N VAL A 54 -0.75 3.76 -7.25
CA VAL A 54 -0.53 3.23 -5.89
C VAL A 54 0.82 3.69 -5.33
N ALA A 55 1.85 3.80 -6.18
CA ALA A 55 3.18 4.31 -5.83
C ALA A 55 3.27 5.84 -5.82
N SER A 56 2.16 6.59 -6.01
CA SER A 56 2.17 8.05 -5.97
C SER A 56 2.47 8.60 -4.58
N THR A 57 2.88 9.86 -4.50
CA THR A 57 3.14 10.53 -3.22
C THR A 57 1.89 10.70 -2.35
N ALA A 58 0.73 10.75 -2.96
CA ALA A 58 -0.55 10.79 -2.25
C ALA A 58 -0.89 9.46 -1.56
N LEU A 59 -0.35 8.34 -2.04
CA LEU A 59 -0.55 7.00 -1.49
C LEU A 59 0.75 6.45 -0.87
N TYR A 60 1.20 5.25 -1.29
CA TYR A 60 2.33 4.57 -0.65
C TYR A 60 3.70 5.13 -1.03
N GLY A 61 3.79 5.92 -2.11
CA GLY A 61 5.02 6.62 -2.45
C GLY A 61 5.44 7.66 -1.41
N LYS A 62 4.56 8.01 -0.44
CA LYS A 62 4.88 8.91 0.68
C LYS A 62 3.85 8.86 1.82
N ASN A 63 2.59 9.29 1.60
CA ASN A 63 1.61 9.56 2.67
C ASN A 63 1.27 8.31 3.49
N LEU A 64 0.97 7.18 2.84
CA LEU A 64 0.56 5.93 3.50
C LEU A 64 1.75 5.05 3.94
N SER A 65 2.98 5.49 3.74
CA SER A 65 4.19 4.79 4.15
C SER A 65 4.99 5.60 5.17
N TYR A 66 5.87 6.48 4.74
CA TYR A 66 6.89 7.07 5.61
C TYR A 66 6.60 8.51 6.07
N GLU A 67 5.53 9.18 5.59
CA GLU A 67 5.25 10.56 5.99
C GLU A 67 3.99 10.67 6.85
N LEU A 68 2.78 10.83 6.27
CA LEU A 68 1.57 11.16 7.00
C LEU A 68 1.29 10.17 8.14
N VAL A 69 1.09 8.89 7.81
CA VAL A 69 0.74 7.86 8.79
C VAL A 69 1.90 7.45 9.71
N ASP A 70 3.13 7.66 9.26
CA ASP A 70 4.30 7.28 10.06
C ASP A 70 4.69 8.38 11.06
N VAL A 71 4.60 9.66 10.70
CA VAL A 71 4.88 10.80 11.58
C VAL A 71 3.91 10.84 12.76
N ILE A 72 2.62 10.58 12.53
CA ILE A 72 1.61 10.54 13.60
C ILE A 72 1.81 9.36 14.58
N SER A 73 2.66 8.38 14.25
CA SER A 73 3.02 7.30 15.17
C SER A 73 3.94 7.72 16.32
N LYS A 74 4.34 9.01 16.37
CA LYS A 74 5.15 9.64 17.43
C LYS A 74 6.60 9.18 17.54
N ARG A 75 7.13 8.51 16.55
CA ARG A 75 8.55 8.10 16.54
C ARG A 75 9.50 9.26 16.23
N TYR A 76 9.03 10.23 15.44
CA TYR A 76 9.85 11.30 14.87
C TYR A 76 9.69 12.63 15.58
N GLN A 77 10.69 13.47 15.41
CA GLN A 77 10.71 14.86 15.84
C GLN A 77 10.86 15.76 14.60
N PRO A 78 9.79 16.44 14.18
CA PRO A 78 9.87 17.40 13.07
C PRO A 78 10.79 18.57 13.43
N LEU A 79 11.46 19.14 12.44
CA LEU A 79 12.10 20.41 12.60
C LEU A 79 11.03 21.52 12.72
N PRO A 80 11.16 22.48 13.65
CA PRO A 80 10.13 23.50 13.91
C PRO A 80 9.76 24.35 12.68
N VAL A 81 10.65 24.45 11.70
CA VAL A 81 10.42 25.22 10.46
C VAL A 81 9.44 24.51 9.50
N ASN A 82 9.15 23.23 9.72
CA ASN A 82 8.19 22.50 8.89
C ASN A 82 6.82 22.46 9.58
N THR A 83 5.91 23.35 9.17
CA THR A 83 4.56 23.48 9.74
C THR A 83 3.73 22.23 9.53
N TYR A 84 3.79 21.63 8.35
CA TYR A 84 3.07 20.39 8.00
C TYR A 84 3.43 19.22 8.92
N LEU A 85 4.72 18.89 9.00
CA LEU A 85 5.15 17.77 9.87
C LEU A 85 4.94 18.06 11.35
N THR A 86 5.03 19.34 11.76
CA THR A 86 4.74 19.75 13.14
C THR A 86 3.27 19.54 13.46
N ALA A 87 2.37 19.97 12.57
CA ALA A 87 0.92 19.76 12.71
C ALA A 87 0.56 18.27 12.74
N LEU A 88 1.13 17.45 11.83
CA LEU A 88 0.98 16.00 11.88
C LEU A 88 1.43 15.43 13.23
N SER A 89 2.59 15.84 13.73
CA SER A 89 3.13 15.34 14.99
C SER A 89 2.30 15.74 16.21
N THR A 90 1.43 16.73 16.09
CA THR A 90 0.49 17.18 17.13
C THR A 90 -0.96 16.80 16.85
N PHE A 91 -1.20 16.01 15.78
CA PHE A 91 -2.54 15.62 15.32
C PHE A 91 -3.44 16.82 14.99
N ASP A 92 -2.87 17.92 14.55
CA ASP A 92 -3.64 19.08 14.07
C ASP A 92 -4.12 18.82 12.64
N TYR A 93 -5.23 18.11 12.53
CA TYR A 93 -5.88 17.82 11.25
C TYR A 93 -6.64 19.03 10.67
N THR A 94 -6.66 20.17 11.36
CA THR A 94 -7.27 21.41 10.88
C THR A 94 -6.28 22.31 10.13
N GLU A 95 -4.99 22.00 10.22
CA GLU A 95 -3.97 22.72 9.46
C GLU A 95 -4.14 22.45 7.95
N ALA A 96 -4.13 23.52 7.13
CA ALA A 96 -4.50 23.45 5.71
C ALA A 96 -3.67 22.47 4.87
N SER A 97 -2.37 22.36 5.14
CA SER A 97 -1.51 21.41 4.40
C SER A 97 -1.77 19.96 4.83
N VAL A 98 -2.18 19.71 6.07
CA VAL A 98 -2.59 18.38 6.54
C VAL A 98 -3.94 18.00 5.92
N GLN A 99 -4.91 18.90 5.89
CA GLN A 99 -6.18 18.68 5.18
C GLN A 99 -5.96 18.37 3.71
N THR A 100 -5.07 19.11 3.04
CA THR A 100 -4.69 18.85 1.65
C THR A 100 -4.07 17.45 1.50
N GLY A 101 -3.19 17.05 2.41
CA GLY A 101 -2.58 15.71 2.39
C GLY A 101 -3.60 14.59 2.53
N LEU A 102 -4.55 14.72 3.46
CA LEU A 102 -5.64 13.77 3.67
C LEU A 102 -6.60 13.72 2.47
N SER A 103 -6.99 14.87 1.94
CA SER A 103 -7.85 14.99 0.76
C SER A 103 -7.21 14.36 -0.48
N ASN A 104 -5.91 14.60 -0.70
CA ASN A 104 -5.18 13.99 -1.80
C ASN A 104 -5.11 12.47 -1.66
N THR A 105 -4.91 11.96 -0.44
CA THR A 105 -4.89 10.50 -0.18
C THR A 105 -6.24 9.87 -0.48
N TRP A 106 -7.33 10.46 -0.03
CA TRP A 106 -8.70 10.02 -0.33
C TRP A 106 -8.98 10.02 -1.83
N THR A 107 -8.76 11.16 -2.48
CA THR A 107 -9.05 11.35 -3.90
C THR A 107 -8.24 10.40 -4.79
N GLU A 108 -6.93 10.27 -4.55
CA GLU A 108 -6.09 9.40 -5.36
C GLU A 108 -6.39 7.92 -5.11
N ALA A 109 -6.78 7.52 -3.90
CA ALA A 109 -7.22 6.16 -3.63
C ALA A 109 -8.49 5.82 -4.42
N TYR A 110 -9.53 6.68 -4.40
CA TYR A 110 -10.75 6.44 -5.18
C TYR A 110 -10.53 6.55 -6.68
N ASN A 111 -9.66 7.44 -7.16
CA ASN A 111 -9.26 7.48 -8.57
C ASN A 111 -8.57 6.18 -9.00
N THR A 112 -7.75 5.61 -8.14
CA THR A 112 -7.08 4.33 -8.42
C THR A 112 -8.08 3.16 -8.37
N ILE A 113 -9.02 3.16 -7.43
CA ILE A 113 -10.16 2.22 -7.37
C ILE A 113 -10.99 2.29 -8.64
N LEU A 114 -11.32 3.50 -9.12
CA LEU A 114 -12.02 3.68 -10.40
C LEU A 114 -11.26 3.04 -11.56
N ASN A 115 -9.94 3.25 -11.64
CA ASN A 115 -9.14 2.62 -12.70
C ASN A 115 -9.12 1.09 -12.58
N CYS A 116 -9.11 0.52 -11.37
CA CYS A 116 -9.28 -0.91 -11.19
C CYS A 116 -10.64 -1.39 -11.73
N ASN A 117 -11.71 -0.65 -11.44
CA ASN A 117 -13.05 -0.96 -11.93
C ASN A 117 -13.12 -0.92 -13.46
N VAL A 118 -12.51 0.08 -14.10
CA VAL A 118 -12.44 0.17 -15.57
C VAL A 118 -11.72 -1.06 -16.16
N VAL A 119 -10.59 -1.48 -15.57
CA VAL A 119 -9.93 -2.72 -16.04
C VAL A 119 -10.82 -3.94 -15.82
N LEU A 120 -11.50 -4.04 -14.66
CA LEU A 120 -12.36 -5.17 -14.33
C LEU A 120 -13.60 -5.27 -15.24
N GLU A 121 -14.18 -4.15 -15.64
CA GLU A 121 -15.29 -4.14 -16.61
C GLU A 121 -14.82 -4.59 -18.00
N ASN A 122 -13.65 -4.14 -18.46
CA ASN A 122 -13.13 -4.49 -19.79
C ASN A 122 -12.51 -5.89 -19.86
N ILE A 123 -12.01 -6.42 -18.74
CA ILE A 123 -11.28 -7.70 -18.78
C ILE A 123 -12.21 -8.89 -19.06
N ASP A 124 -13.45 -8.83 -18.58
CA ASP A 124 -14.46 -9.88 -18.82
C ASP A 124 -14.94 -9.92 -20.27
N GLU A 125 -14.75 -8.84 -21.03
CA GLU A 125 -15.03 -8.73 -22.45
C GLU A 125 -13.79 -9.02 -23.33
N SER A 126 -12.66 -9.42 -22.75
CA SER A 126 -11.36 -9.59 -23.41
C SER A 126 -11.20 -10.92 -24.15
N GLU A 127 -12.27 -11.62 -24.51
CA GLU A 127 -12.21 -12.91 -25.20
C GLU A 127 -11.35 -12.83 -26.48
N GLY A 128 -10.31 -13.67 -26.55
CA GLY A 128 -9.36 -13.68 -27.67
C GLY A 128 -8.26 -12.62 -27.61
N VAL A 129 -8.28 -11.69 -26.65
CA VAL A 129 -7.23 -10.68 -26.43
C VAL A 129 -6.19 -11.19 -25.43
N LEU A 130 -6.64 -11.71 -24.29
CA LEU A 130 -5.79 -12.24 -23.21
C LEU A 130 -5.76 -13.77 -23.24
N GLN A 131 -4.62 -14.34 -22.87
CA GLN A 131 -4.54 -15.77 -22.57
C GLN A 131 -5.16 -16.02 -21.19
N GLU A 132 -5.60 -17.25 -20.92
CA GLU A 132 -6.25 -17.63 -19.64
C GLU A 132 -5.41 -17.26 -18.41
N GLN A 133 -4.10 -17.49 -18.46
CA GLN A 133 -3.19 -17.11 -17.39
C GLN A 133 -3.16 -15.59 -17.16
N GLU A 134 -3.10 -14.81 -18.24
CA GLU A 134 -3.09 -13.35 -18.18
C GLU A 134 -4.40 -12.81 -17.62
N TYR A 135 -5.52 -13.28 -18.13
CA TYR A 135 -6.85 -12.94 -17.64
C TYR A 135 -6.94 -13.16 -16.13
N ARG A 136 -6.56 -14.35 -15.65
CA ARG A 136 -6.67 -14.70 -14.23
C ARG A 136 -5.77 -13.83 -13.36
N VAL A 137 -4.51 -13.60 -13.76
CA VAL A 137 -3.57 -12.78 -12.98
C VAL A 137 -3.97 -11.32 -12.98
N LEU A 138 -4.30 -10.74 -14.14
CA LEU A 138 -4.68 -9.33 -14.22
C LEU A 138 -5.98 -9.05 -13.44
N LYS A 139 -7.00 -9.91 -13.61
CA LYS A 139 -8.26 -9.79 -12.86
C LYS A 139 -8.03 -9.93 -11.36
N GLY A 140 -7.29 -10.93 -10.94
CA GLY A 140 -6.97 -11.15 -9.53
C GLY A 140 -6.20 -9.98 -8.93
N GLU A 141 -5.20 -9.43 -9.63
CA GLU A 141 -4.47 -8.26 -9.14
C GLU A 141 -5.38 -7.03 -8.99
N MET A 142 -6.27 -6.77 -9.94
CA MET A 142 -7.17 -5.60 -9.86
C MET A 142 -8.19 -5.70 -8.74
N LEU A 143 -8.75 -6.89 -8.51
CA LEU A 143 -9.60 -7.15 -7.34
C LEU A 143 -8.81 -6.92 -6.04
N ALA A 144 -7.61 -7.47 -5.93
CA ALA A 144 -6.78 -7.33 -4.74
C ALA A 144 -6.32 -5.88 -4.49
N VAL A 145 -5.92 -5.13 -5.51
CA VAL A 145 -5.53 -3.72 -5.38
C VAL A 145 -6.72 -2.88 -4.93
N ARG A 146 -7.91 -3.09 -5.52
CA ARG A 146 -9.14 -2.43 -5.13
C ARG A 146 -9.48 -2.68 -3.65
N ALA A 147 -9.45 -3.93 -3.23
CA ALA A 147 -9.69 -4.31 -1.84
C ALA A 147 -8.64 -3.71 -0.88
N PHE A 148 -7.37 -3.70 -1.28
CA PHE A 148 -6.27 -3.15 -0.48
C PHE A 148 -6.45 -1.64 -0.23
N LEU A 149 -6.82 -0.89 -1.26
CA LEU A 149 -7.07 0.55 -1.15
C LEU A 149 -8.31 0.86 -0.29
N HIS A 150 -9.40 0.12 -0.45
CA HIS A 150 -10.57 0.26 0.42
C HIS A 150 -10.24 -0.04 1.89
N PHE A 151 -9.42 -1.05 2.15
CA PHE A 151 -9.00 -1.37 3.50
C PHE A 151 -8.16 -0.25 4.14
N ASP A 152 -7.27 0.38 3.39
CA ASP A 152 -6.46 1.47 3.93
C ASP A 152 -7.26 2.77 4.11
N LEU A 153 -8.21 3.07 3.21
CA LEU A 153 -9.20 4.13 3.45
C LEU A 153 -10.01 3.85 4.72
N LEU A 154 -10.48 2.62 4.90
CA LEU A 154 -11.18 2.21 6.12
C LEU A 154 -10.32 2.45 7.36
N ARG A 155 -9.07 1.97 7.35
CA ARG A 155 -8.15 2.12 8.50
C ARG A 155 -7.83 3.58 8.82
N GLY A 156 -7.82 4.46 7.82
CA GLY A 156 -7.60 5.89 8.01
C GLY A 156 -8.85 6.62 8.48
N PHE A 157 -9.93 6.51 7.75
CA PHE A 157 -11.10 7.41 7.82
C PHE A 157 -12.31 6.87 8.59
N ALA A 158 -12.21 5.69 9.20
CA ALA A 158 -13.30 5.11 9.99
C ALA A 158 -12.77 4.62 11.35
N PRO A 159 -13.63 4.36 12.35
CA PRO A 159 -13.22 3.71 13.59
C PRO A 159 -12.65 2.30 13.34
N SER A 160 -11.89 1.78 14.31
CA SER A 160 -11.40 0.41 14.21
C SER A 160 -12.54 -0.60 14.37
N TYR A 161 -12.34 -1.81 13.78
CA TYR A 161 -13.35 -2.88 13.83
C TYR A 161 -13.78 -3.22 15.26
N GLY A 162 -12.84 -3.27 16.19
CA GLY A 162 -13.12 -3.63 17.59
C GLY A 162 -13.97 -2.61 18.34
N ILE A 163 -14.09 -1.36 17.84
CA ILE A 163 -14.82 -0.28 18.51
C ILE A 163 -16.10 0.05 17.77
N GLY A 164 -16.05 0.20 16.44
CA GLY A 164 -17.13 0.76 15.65
C GLY A 164 -17.53 -0.11 14.46
N LYS A 165 -17.55 -1.44 14.60
CA LYS A 165 -17.86 -2.34 13.47
C LYS A 165 -19.21 -2.07 12.78
N ASP A 166 -20.19 -1.57 13.54
CA ASP A 166 -21.54 -1.27 13.05
C ASP A 166 -21.71 0.21 12.64
N GLU A 167 -20.67 1.04 12.81
CA GLU A 167 -20.69 2.44 12.40
C GLU A 167 -20.46 2.57 10.89
N LEU A 168 -21.06 3.63 10.31
CA LEU A 168 -20.81 3.99 8.91
C LEU A 168 -19.35 4.39 8.73
N ALA A 169 -18.76 3.92 7.64
CA ALA A 169 -17.34 4.07 7.37
C ALA A 169 -17.11 4.82 6.04
N ILE A 170 -16.86 4.08 4.99
CA ILE A 170 -16.49 4.61 3.67
C ILE A 170 -17.40 4.03 2.59
N PRO A 171 -17.58 4.70 1.46
CA PRO A 171 -18.18 4.11 0.27
C PRO A 171 -17.33 2.93 -0.25
N TYR A 172 -17.94 1.77 -0.48
CA TYR A 172 -17.27 0.65 -1.15
C TYR A 172 -17.64 0.66 -2.64
N VAL A 173 -16.71 1.10 -3.49
CA VAL A 173 -16.95 1.34 -4.92
C VAL A 173 -16.42 0.17 -5.74
N ASP A 174 -17.31 -0.72 -6.17
CA ASP A 174 -17.00 -1.99 -6.85
C ASP A 174 -17.29 -2.00 -8.36
N LYS A 175 -17.69 -0.87 -8.91
CA LYS A 175 -17.97 -0.70 -10.35
C LYS A 175 -17.73 0.74 -10.80
N VAL A 176 -17.64 0.96 -12.10
CA VAL A 176 -17.61 2.31 -12.68
C VAL A 176 -18.95 3.00 -12.45
N THR A 177 -18.94 4.17 -11.84
CA THR A 177 -20.13 4.96 -11.57
C THR A 177 -19.81 6.45 -11.48
N ASN A 178 -20.72 7.28 -11.99
CA ASN A 178 -20.70 8.73 -11.82
C ASN A 178 -21.70 9.22 -10.74
N LYS A 179 -22.28 8.27 -9.96
CA LYS A 179 -23.21 8.59 -8.89
C LYS A 179 -22.52 8.38 -7.54
N PRO A 180 -22.78 9.24 -6.56
CA PRO A 180 -22.29 9.04 -5.21
C PRO A 180 -22.73 7.68 -4.63
N VAL A 181 -21.79 6.91 -4.13
CA VAL A 181 -22.05 5.61 -3.47
C VAL A 181 -22.24 5.86 -1.98
N ALA A 182 -23.23 5.21 -1.38
CA ALA A 182 -23.47 5.31 0.06
C ALA A 182 -22.33 4.66 0.86
N GLN A 183 -22.11 5.16 2.07
CA GLN A 183 -21.20 4.52 3.02
C GLN A 183 -21.68 3.10 3.34
N SER A 184 -20.72 2.19 3.47
CA SER A 184 -20.91 0.88 4.12
C SER A 184 -20.46 0.98 5.58
N THR A 185 -20.93 0.07 6.42
CA THR A 185 -20.40 -0.07 7.79
C THR A 185 -18.97 -0.60 7.78
N VAL A 186 -18.25 -0.42 8.88
CA VAL A 186 -16.89 -0.98 9.04
C VAL A 186 -16.91 -2.50 8.79
N ALA A 187 -17.89 -3.22 9.33
CA ALA A 187 -18.02 -4.66 9.14
C ALA A 187 -18.25 -5.04 7.67
N GLU A 188 -19.17 -4.34 6.99
CA GLU A 188 -19.46 -4.59 5.57
C GLU A 188 -18.24 -4.35 4.67
N VAL A 189 -17.46 -3.29 4.93
CA VAL A 189 -16.22 -3.03 4.18
C VAL A 189 -15.21 -4.15 4.40
N VAL A 190 -14.99 -4.57 5.65
CA VAL A 190 -14.04 -5.66 5.98
C VAL A 190 -14.46 -6.96 5.32
N ASP A 191 -15.75 -7.29 5.35
CA ASP A 191 -16.27 -8.53 4.75
C ASP A 191 -16.11 -8.52 3.21
N LYS A 192 -16.36 -7.39 2.56
CA LYS A 192 -16.13 -7.22 1.11
C LYS A 192 -14.65 -7.32 0.76
N VAL A 193 -13.76 -6.69 1.54
CA VAL A 193 -12.30 -6.78 1.36
C VAL A 193 -11.82 -8.23 1.45
N ILE A 194 -12.30 -8.99 2.43
CA ILE A 194 -11.98 -10.41 2.58
C ILE A 194 -12.48 -11.19 1.36
N ALA A 195 -13.75 -11.03 1.00
CA ALA A 195 -14.37 -11.79 -0.10
C ALA A 195 -13.65 -11.54 -1.44
N GLU A 196 -13.36 -10.27 -1.77
CA GLU A 196 -12.64 -9.94 -3.01
C GLU A 196 -11.21 -10.47 -3.00
N THR A 197 -10.51 -10.36 -1.88
CA THR A 197 -9.12 -10.85 -1.80
C THR A 197 -9.06 -12.38 -1.87
N GLU A 198 -10.02 -13.09 -1.28
CA GLU A 198 -10.13 -14.56 -1.41
C GLU A 198 -10.45 -14.97 -2.85
N GLU A 199 -11.34 -14.26 -3.54
CA GLU A 199 -11.61 -14.47 -4.96
C GLU A 199 -10.35 -14.24 -5.80
N ALA A 200 -9.67 -13.11 -5.60
CA ALA A 200 -8.42 -12.77 -6.27
C ALA A 200 -7.35 -13.85 -6.07
N ARG A 201 -7.13 -14.26 -4.82
CA ARG A 201 -6.18 -15.31 -4.46
C ARG A 201 -6.50 -16.65 -5.14
N LYS A 202 -7.77 -17.03 -5.18
CA LYS A 202 -8.23 -18.25 -5.86
C LYS A 202 -7.98 -18.19 -7.37
N LEU A 203 -8.22 -17.05 -8.00
CA LEU A 203 -7.98 -16.86 -9.43
C LEU A 203 -6.51 -17.11 -9.81
N ILE A 204 -5.58 -16.57 -9.04
CA ILE A 204 -4.16 -16.59 -9.42
C ILE A 204 -3.37 -17.78 -8.85
N ARG A 205 -3.96 -18.60 -7.96
CA ARG A 205 -3.28 -19.68 -7.23
C ARG A 205 -2.41 -20.58 -8.11
N GLU A 206 -2.95 -21.02 -9.24
CA GLU A 206 -2.31 -22.00 -10.13
C GLU A 206 -1.44 -21.35 -11.22
N VAL A 207 -1.60 -20.05 -11.45
CA VAL A 207 -1.04 -19.35 -12.60
C VAL A 207 -0.02 -18.28 -12.25
N ASP A 208 0.01 -17.80 -10.99
CA ASP A 208 1.02 -16.83 -10.56
C ASP A 208 2.39 -17.51 -10.48
N PRO A 209 3.42 -17.00 -11.18
CA PRO A 209 4.78 -17.56 -11.14
C PRO A 209 5.37 -17.64 -9.72
N LEU A 210 4.97 -16.76 -8.81
CA LEU A 210 5.36 -16.81 -7.39
C LEU A 210 4.37 -17.62 -6.53
N GLY A 211 3.33 -18.21 -7.14
CA GLY A 211 2.30 -18.99 -6.45
C GLY A 211 2.77 -20.38 -5.99
N PRO A 212 1.91 -21.10 -5.24
CA PRO A 212 2.25 -22.39 -4.65
C PRO A 212 2.43 -23.52 -5.67
N SER A 213 1.90 -23.39 -6.88
CA SER A 213 2.03 -24.38 -7.97
C SER A 213 3.38 -24.34 -8.67
N HIS A 214 4.25 -23.39 -8.33
CA HIS A 214 5.57 -23.22 -8.92
C HIS A 214 6.67 -23.42 -7.86
N GLU A 215 7.54 -24.41 -8.04
CA GLU A 215 8.59 -24.76 -7.06
C GLU A 215 9.66 -23.65 -6.94
N SER A 216 10.06 -23.06 -8.05
CA SER A 216 11.08 -22.01 -8.07
C SER A 216 10.58 -20.75 -8.75
N TYR A 217 10.84 -19.61 -8.13
CA TYR A 217 10.70 -18.29 -8.71
C TYR A 217 11.99 -17.52 -8.48
N THR A 218 12.61 -17.05 -9.56
CA THR A 218 13.71 -16.10 -9.48
C THR A 218 13.29 -14.82 -10.20
N GLU A 219 13.38 -13.69 -9.53
CA GLU A 219 12.97 -12.40 -10.09
C GLU A 219 13.71 -12.03 -11.38
N LYS A 220 14.88 -12.62 -11.60
CA LYS A 220 15.72 -12.44 -12.79
C LYS A 220 15.67 -13.61 -13.77
N GLY A 221 14.88 -14.65 -13.54
CA GLY A 221 15.12 -15.96 -14.12
C GLY A 221 14.02 -16.56 -14.96
N TYR A 222 12.98 -15.85 -15.28
CA TYR A 222 12.10 -16.31 -16.33
C TYR A 222 12.66 -15.81 -17.67
N ASP A 223 13.71 -16.46 -18.10
CA ASP A 223 14.31 -16.31 -19.42
C ASP A 223 13.55 -17.21 -20.39
N THR A 224 12.29 -16.89 -20.63
CA THR A 224 11.54 -17.53 -21.71
C THR A 224 11.11 -16.46 -22.69
N ASP A 225 11.10 -16.80 -23.97
CA ASP A 225 10.67 -15.90 -25.05
C ASP A 225 9.27 -15.33 -24.81
N ASP A 226 8.40 -16.02 -24.08
CA ASP A 226 7.08 -15.55 -23.64
C ASP A 226 7.14 -14.34 -22.71
N TYR A 227 8.17 -14.21 -21.86
CA TYR A 227 8.38 -13.04 -21.01
C TYR A 227 8.78 -11.80 -21.81
N VAL A 228 9.57 -11.99 -22.86
CA VAL A 228 9.95 -10.90 -23.77
C VAL A 228 8.73 -10.39 -24.53
N GLN A 229 7.80 -11.26 -24.90
CA GLN A 229 6.54 -10.87 -25.54
C GLN A 229 5.59 -10.14 -24.57
N GLY A 230 5.62 -10.44 -23.28
CA GLY A 230 4.88 -9.73 -22.23
C GLY A 230 5.52 -8.41 -21.81
N GLY A 231 6.59 -7.93 -22.48
CA GLY A 231 7.25 -6.66 -22.16
C GLY A 231 7.80 -6.58 -20.73
N GLY A 232 8.19 -7.71 -20.14
CA GLY A 232 8.68 -7.78 -18.76
C GLY A 232 7.58 -7.72 -17.69
N PHE A 233 6.29 -7.71 -18.05
CA PHE A 233 5.17 -7.65 -17.10
C PHE A 233 5.24 -8.76 -16.04
N TRP A 234 5.64 -9.95 -16.42
CA TRP A 234 5.77 -11.13 -15.55
C TRP A 234 7.03 -11.14 -14.69
N LEU A 235 8.01 -10.27 -15.01
CA LEU A 235 9.16 -10.05 -14.16
C LEU A 235 8.72 -9.27 -12.91
N TYR A 236 9.45 -9.42 -11.84
CA TYR A 236 9.24 -8.64 -10.61
C TYR A 236 7.87 -8.88 -9.93
N ARG A 237 7.46 -10.14 -9.80
CA ARG A 237 6.22 -10.51 -9.10
C ARG A 237 6.16 -9.99 -7.66
N LYS A 238 7.31 -9.79 -7.00
CA LYS A 238 7.39 -9.13 -5.68
C LYS A 238 7.04 -7.63 -5.74
N SER A 239 7.01 -7.01 -6.91
CA SER A 239 6.56 -5.62 -7.08
C SER A 239 5.07 -5.51 -7.46
N LYS A 240 4.31 -6.57 -7.20
CA LYS A 240 2.87 -6.69 -7.45
C LYS A 240 2.18 -7.32 -6.24
N LEU A 241 0.85 -7.27 -6.18
CA LEU A 241 0.07 -8.12 -5.28
C LEU A 241 0.00 -9.54 -5.87
N ASN A 242 1.06 -10.31 -5.63
CA ASN A 242 1.15 -11.71 -6.00
C ASN A 242 0.33 -12.61 -5.05
N TYR A 243 0.29 -13.92 -5.31
CA TYR A 243 -0.47 -14.88 -4.49
C TYR A 243 -0.16 -14.75 -2.98
N TYR A 244 1.11 -14.74 -2.62
CA TYR A 244 1.50 -14.62 -1.20
C TYR A 244 1.30 -13.20 -0.67
N GLY A 245 1.34 -12.17 -1.53
CA GLY A 245 0.93 -10.82 -1.17
C GLY A 245 -0.55 -10.76 -0.77
N MET A 246 -1.43 -11.40 -1.55
CA MET A 246 -2.86 -11.51 -1.20
C MET A 246 -3.07 -12.33 0.07
N THR A 247 -2.32 -13.42 0.26
CA THR A 247 -2.37 -14.24 1.49
C THR A 247 -1.90 -13.46 2.72
N ALA A 248 -0.81 -12.72 2.60
CA ALA A 248 -0.31 -11.85 3.68
C ALA A 248 -1.28 -10.69 3.98
N PHE A 249 -1.91 -10.14 2.95
CA PHE A 249 -2.95 -9.13 3.12
C PHE A 249 -4.16 -9.68 3.87
N LEU A 250 -4.62 -10.87 3.53
CA LEU A 250 -5.68 -11.55 4.28
C LEU A 250 -5.29 -11.79 5.74
N ALA A 251 -4.05 -12.19 6.04
CA ALA A 251 -3.59 -12.32 7.41
C ALA A 251 -3.76 -11.02 8.20
N ARG A 252 -3.39 -9.87 7.60
CA ARG A 252 -3.56 -8.53 8.19
C ARG A 252 -5.04 -8.17 8.40
N VAL A 253 -5.90 -8.44 7.40
CA VAL A 253 -7.33 -8.11 7.46
C VAL A 253 -8.06 -9.00 8.47
N TYR A 254 -7.78 -10.30 8.50
CA TYR A 254 -8.35 -11.21 9.52
C TYR A 254 -7.93 -10.81 10.93
N LEU A 255 -6.67 -10.44 11.14
CA LEU A 255 -6.22 -9.94 12.44
C LEU A 255 -6.93 -8.63 12.82
N TYR A 256 -7.13 -7.72 11.86
CA TYR A 256 -7.89 -6.49 12.06
C TYR A 256 -9.35 -6.76 12.45
N LYS A 257 -9.98 -7.78 11.86
CA LYS A 257 -11.32 -8.26 12.20
C LYS A 257 -11.39 -8.95 13.56
N GLY A 258 -10.26 -9.39 14.12
CA GLY A 258 -10.19 -10.22 15.33
C GLY A 258 -10.31 -11.71 15.06
N ASP A 259 -10.33 -12.14 13.81
CA ASP A 259 -10.34 -13.54 13.40
C ASP A 259 -8.91 -14.13 13.46
N LYS A 260 -8.48 -14.46 14.66
CA LYS A 260 -7.15 -15.00 14.93
C LYS A 260 -6.87 -16.33 14.25
N VAL A 261 -7.90 -17.15 14.03
CA VAL A 261 -7.74 -18.48 13.40
C VAL A 261 -7.32 -18.33 11.93
N ASN A 262 -8.05 -17.54 11.16
CA ASN A 262 -7.73 -17.31 9.75
C ASN A 262 -6.49 -16.43 9.59
N ALA A 263 -6.25 -15.46 10.47
CA ALA A 263 -5.02 -14.65 10.48
C ALA A 263 -3.77 -15.53 10.63
N LEU A 264 -3.78 -16.46 11.60
CA LEU A 264 -2.69 -17.41 11.83
C LEU A 264 -2.50 -18.35 10.64
N ALA A 265 -3.59 -18.89 10.09
CA ALA A 265 -3.52 -19.81 8.95
C ALA A 265 -2.86 -19.13 7.73
N CYS A 266 -3.28 -17.92 7.38
CA CYS A 266 -2.68 -17.16 6.29
C CYS A 266 -1.22 -16.78 6.57
N ALA A 267 -0.89 -16.33 7.77
CA ALA A 267 0.49 -16.01 8.13
C ALA A 267 1.41 -17.22 8.02
N LYS A 268 0.98 -18.39 8.53
CA LYS A 268 1.72 -19.66 8.42
C LYS A 268 1.89 -20.09 6.97
N GLU A 269 0.86 -19.99 6.12
CA GLU A 269 0.97 -20.33 4.71
C GLU A 269 2.10 -19.55 4.01
N VAL A 270 2.24 -18.26 4.33
CA VAL A 270 3.33 -17.45 3.79
C VAL A 270 4.69 -17.87 4.36
N ILE A 271 4.80 -18.02 5.69
CA ILE A 271 6.06 -18.41 6.35
C ILE A 271 6.54 -19.77 5.84
N GLU A 272 5.65 -20.76 5.81
CA GLU A 272 5.95 -22.14 5.45
C GLU A 272 6.15 -22.34 3.94
N SER A 273 5.83 -21.34 3.12
CA SER A 273 6.01 -21.40 1.65
C SER A 273 7.46 -21.59 1.22
N GLY A 274 8.43 -21.16 2.05
CA GLY A 274 9.85 -21.15 1.72
C GLY A 274 10.24 -20.15 0.61
N LYS A 275 9.30 -19.31 0.13
CA LYS A 275 9.55 -18.32 -0.94
C LYS A 275 10.24 -17.06 -0.44
N PHE A 276 10.18 -16.83 0.86
CA PHE A 276 10.74 -15.65 1.55
C PHE A 276 11.58 -16.14 2.73
N SER A 277 12.60 -15.35 3.10
CA SER A 277 13.45 -15.67 4.24
C SER A 277 13.71 -14.42 5.06
N LEU A 278 13.77 -14.57 6.38
CA LEU A 278 14.27 -13.51 7.26
C LEU A 278 15.76 -13.26 7.00
N LEU A 279 16.22 -12.05 7.26
CA LEU A 279 17.63 -11.66 7.11
C LEU A 279 18.54 -12.51 8.00
N GLU A 280 19.70 -12.87 7.47
CA GLU A 280 20.77 -13.50 8.24
C GLU A 280 21.91 -12.51 8.45
N GLU A 281 22.64 -12.64 9.56
CA GLU A 281 23.75 -11.76 9.93
C GLU A 281 24.82 -11.64 8.82
N LYS A 282 25.12 -12.75 8.10
CA LYS A 282 26.07 -12.75 6.99
C LYS A 282 25.70 -11.82 5.84
N GLN A 283 24.40 -11.48 5.67
CA GLN A 283 23.91 -10.58 4.62
C GLN A 283 24.15 -9.09 4.97
N LEU A 284 24.38 -8.78 6.23
CA LEU A 284 24.64 -7.41 6.70
C LEU A 284 26.07 -6.94 6.39
N GLN A 285 26.93 -7.82 5.86
CA GLN A 285 28.30 -7.48 5.49
C GLN A 285 28.33 -6.79 4.13
N GLY A 286 28.83 -5.56 4.07
CA GLY A 286 28.96 -4.77 2.84
C GLY A 286 28.24 -3.42 2.93
N ASP A 287 28.16 -2.74 1.80
CA ASP A 287 27.60 -1.38 1.70
C ASP A 287 26.07 -1.34 1.45
N ASN A 288 25.38 -2.48 1.62
CA ASN A 288 23.95 -2.58 1.36
C ASN A 288 23.14 -1.93 2.50
N THR A 289 22.12 -1.17 2.13
CA THR A 289 21.17 -0.60 3.08
C THR A 289 20.19 -1.64 3.61
N TRP A 290 19.64 -1.41 4.80
CA TRP A 290 18.60 -2.26 5.39
C TRP A 290 17.42 -2.51 4.43
N GLY A 291 16.93 -1.48 3.76
CA GLY A 291 15.82 -1.60 2.82
C GLY A 291 16.15 -2.47 1.61
N TYR A 292 17.37 -2.41 1.10
CA TYR A 292 17.83 -3.27 0.01
C TYR A 292 17.84 -4.74 0.44
N LEU A 293 18.46 -5.05 1.57
CA LEU A 293 18.54 -6.41 2.09
C LEU A 293 17.15 -7.01 2.32
N CYS A 294 16.25 -6.25 2.96
CA CYS A 294 14.87 -6.69 3.17
C CYS A 294 14.11 -6.85 1.86
N SER A 295 14.35 -6.01 0.84
CA SER A 295 13.64 -6.12 -0.45
C SER A 295 13.96 -7.42 -1.19
N GLU A 296 15.17 -7.92 -1.03
CA GLU A 296 15.60 -9.15 -1.69
C GLU A 296 15.03 -10.41 -1.00
N SER A 297 14.91 -10.43 0.33
CA SER A 297 14.56 -11.63 1.08
C SER A 297 13.17 -11.58 1.74
N GLU A 298 12.79 -10.47 2.37
CA GLU A 298 11.62 -10.39 3.24
C GLU A 298 10.39 -9.75 2.58
N TYR A 299 10.54 -8.95 1.50
CA TYR A 299 9.40 -8.31 0.86
C TYR A 299 8.56 -9.36 0.12
N ILE A 300 7.30 -9.51 0.56
CA ILE A 300 6.32 -10.39 -0.07
C ILE A 300 5.67 -9.66 -1.24
N SER A 301 5.29 -8.41 -0.99
CA SER A 301 4.73 -7.50 -1.98
C SER A 301 5.26 -6.10 -1.72
N SER A 302 5.70 -5.41 -2.76
CA SER A 302 6.29 -4.08 -2.69
C SER A 302 5.82 -3.22 -3.85
N LEU A 303 6.20 -1.95 -3.85
CA LEU A 303 6.00 -1.04 -4.97
C LEU A 303 7.35 -0.55 -5.45
N TYR A 304 7.52 -0.47 -6.76
CA TYR A 304 8.64 0.23 -7.36
C TYR A 304 8.32 1.72 -7.46
N VAL A 305 9.20 2.56 -6.93
CA VAL A 305 9.07 4.02 -6.91
C VAL A 305 10.22 4.61 -7.70
N TYR A 306 9.97 5.03 -8.92
CA TYR A 306 10.99 5.39 -9.91
C TYR A 306 11.93 6.53 -9.45
N ASP A 307 11.40 7.53 -8.73
CA ASP A 307 12.11 8.73 -8.32
C ASP A 307 12.30 8.83 -6.79
N MET A 308 12.48 7.70 -6.12
CA MET A 308 12.59 7.65 -4.66
C MET A 308 13.74 8.52 -4.13
N GLU A 309 14.86 8.60 -4.83
CA GLU A 309 16.03 9.39 -4.43
C GLU A 309 15.94 10.87 -4.82
N GLU A 310 15.31 11.21 -5.96
CA GLU A 310 15.41 12.55 -6.54
C GLU A 310 14.41 13.58 -6.00
N GLY A 311 13.35 13.18 -5.32
CA GLY A 311 12.34 14.15 -4.89
C GLY A 311 11.38 13.69 -3.80
N ARG A 312 11.35 12.41 -3.48
CA ARG A 312 10.44 11.86 -2.48
C ARG A 312 11.08 11.61 -1.13
N SER A 313 12.40 11.42 -1.13
CA SER A 313 13.18 11.04 0.05
C SER A 313 13.69 12.22 0.88
N ASP A 314 13.54 13.45 0.41
CA ASP A 314 14.10 14.65 1.04
C ASP A 314 13.57 14.91 2.47
N VAL A 315 12.40 14.36 2.80
CA VAL A 315 11.83 14.49 4.15
C VAL A 315 12.58 13.64 5.18
N PHE A 316 13.03 12.43 4.80
CA PHE A 316 13.62 11.44 5.69
C PHE A 316 15.00 10.94 5.25
N PHE A 317 15.28 10.91 3.95
CA PHE A 317 16.39 10.17 3.36
C PHE A 317 17.33 11.03 2.53
N GLY A 318 16.99 12.31 2.34
CA GLY A 318 17.76 13.26 1.53
C GLY A 318 19.11 13.62 2.13
N GLU A 319 19.79 14.55 1.48
CA GLU A 319 21.00 15.11 2.02
C GLU A 319 20.76 15.76 3.38
N GLU A 320 21.78 15.78 4.21
CA GLU A 320 21.76 16.34 5.56
C GLU A 320 21.14 17.76 5.63
N SER A 321 21.30 18.55 4.57
CA SER A 321 20.76 19.90 4.44
C SER A 321 19.25 19.99 4.22
N THR A 322 18.60 18.92 3.70
CA THR A 322 17.18 18.90 3.33
C THR A 322 16.29 18.18 4.35
N MET A 323 16.89 17.55 5.35
CA MET A 323 16.18 16.78 6.37
C MET A 323 15.16 17.62 7.13
N LYS A 324 13.91 17.16 7.16
CA LYS A 324 12.77 17.84 7.84
C LYS A 324 12.32 17.15 9.11
N CYS A 325 12.74 15.91 9.34
CA CYS A 325 12.34 15.09 10.48
C CYS A 325 13.51 14.21 10.94
N TYR A 326 13.61 13.97 12.25
CA TYR A 326 14.70 13.19 12.83
C TYR A 326 14.22 12.34 14.02
N ILE A 327 15.06 11.41 14.45
CA ILE A 327 14.93 10.70 15.72
C ILE A 327 16.11 11.13 16.57
N SER A 328 15.86 11.68 17.78
CA SER A 328 16.95 11.97 18.72
C SER A 328 17.54 10.69 19.29
N ASP A 329 18.76 10.77 19.79
CA ASP A 329 19.42 9.63 20.43
C ASP A 329 18.60 9.06 21.60
N GLY A 330 18.07 9.93 22.46
CA GLY A 330 17.21 9.51 23.57
C GLY A 330 15.92 8.79 23.10
N ARG A 331 15.32 9.24 21.99
CA ARG A 331 14.13 8.57 21.45
C ARG A 331 14.48 7.24 20.78
N ARG A 332 15.61 7.16 20.11
CA ARG A 332 16.15 5.92 19.56
C ARG A 332 16.40 4.89 20.66
N SER A 333 16.99 5.33 21.78
CA SER A 333 17.17 4.50 22.97
C SER A 333 15.86 3.98 23.57
N ILE A 334 14.79 4.78 23.53
CA ILE A 334 13.44 4.35 23.96
C ILE A 334 12.85 3.32 22.98
N ILE A 335 13.04 3.50 21.67
CA ILE A 335 12.51 2.58 20.64
C ILE A 335 13.18 1.21 20.75
N PHE A 336 14.50 1.16 20.87
CA PHE A 336 15.27 -0.09 20.86
C PHE A 336 15.46 -0.71 22.24
N GLY A 337 15.50 0.11 23.30
CA GLY A 337 15.71 -0.36 24.67
C GLY A 337 17.09 -0.99 24.88
N THR A 338 17.33 -1.49 26.10
CA THR A 338 18.53 -2.26 26.44
C THR A 338 18.17 -3.74 26.38
N PRO A 339 18.94 -4.61 25.73
CA PRO A 339 20.24 -4.34 25.06
C PRO A 339 20.11 -3.89 23.58
N GLY A 340 18.91 -3.64 23.05
CA GLY A 340 18.66 -3.42 21.64
C GLY A 340 19.44 -2.25 21.02
N VAL A 341 19.77 -1.21 21.81
CA VAL A 341 20.62 -0.11 21.32
C VAL A 341 21.96 -0.62 20.77
N ASP A 342 22.52 -1.65 21.40
CA ASP A 342 23.84 -2.16 21.05
C ASP A 342 23.81 -3.34 20.08
N ILE A 343 22.75 -4.15 20.09
CA ILE A 343 22.70 -5.43 19.37
C ILE A 343 21.73 -5.47 18.20
N ASP A 344 20.70 -4.62 18.19
CA ASP A 344 19.67 -4.67 17.15
C ASP A 344 20.23 -4.22 15.80
N TRP A 345 20.21 -5.11 14.82
CA TRP A 345 20.75 -4.84 13.49
C TRP A 345 20.06 -3.66 12.80
N ARG A 346 18.78 -3.41 13.09
CA ARG A 346 18.03 -2.25 12.55
C ARG A 346 18.58 -0.96 13.11
N ASN A 347 18.88 -0.93 14.41
CA ASN A 347 19.49 0.24 15.04
C ASN A 347 20.85 0.58 14.46
N GLN A 348 21.60 -0.44 14.05
CA GLN A 348 22.94 -0.28 13.48
C GLN A 348 22.91 0.11 11.99
N ASN A 349 21.88 -0.32 11.24
CA ASN A 349 21.90 -0.25 9.78
C ASN A 349 20.81 0.64 9.13
N MET A 350 19.82 1.12 9.92
CA MET A 350 18.73 1.95 9.35
C MET A 350 18.92 3.44 9.54
N PHE A 351 19.87 3.87 10.34
CA PHE A 351 19.99 5.27 10.74
C PHE A 351 21.29 5.91 10.26
N VAL A 352 21.19 7.17 9.88
CA VAL A 352 22.32 8.01 9.52
C VAL A 352 22.44 9.12 10.56
N LEU A 353 23.59 9.21 11.22
CA LEU A 353 23.88 10.28 12.17
C LEU A 353 24.16 11.58 11.43
N LYS A 354 23.48 12.66 11.83
CA LYS A 354 23.79 14.01 11.33
C LYS A 354 25.09 14.50 11.95
N THR A 355 26.01 14.91 11.11
CA THR A 355 27.33 15.37 11.53
C THR A 355 27.24 16.54 12.52
N GLY A 356 27.86 16.38 13.69
CA GLY A 356 27.90 17.40 14.75
C GLY A 356 26.62 17.56 15.59
N GLU A 357 25.59 16.75 15.36
CA GLU A 357 24.33 16.75 16.13
C GLU A 357 23.96 15.33 16.57
N ALA A 358 23.36 15.17 17.76
CA ALA A 358 22.81 13.89 18.23
C ALA A 358 21.42 13.63 17.62
N LYS A 359 21.34 13.73 16.29
CA LYS A 359 20.13 13.54 15.50
C LYS A 359 20.36 12.49 14.42
N TYR A 360 19.40 11.60 14.28
CA TYR A 360 19.45 10.51 13.32
C TYR A 360 18.29 10.63 12.35
N TYR A 361 18.55 10.39 11.08
CA TYR A 361 17.49 10.16 10.10
C TYR A 361 17.48 8.72 9.62
N VAL A 362 16.33 8.36 9.09
CA VAL A 362 16.13 7.03 8.58
C VAL A 362 16.80 6.93 7.21
N GLY A 363 17.82 6.09 7.12
CA GLY A 363 18.52 5.77 5.86
C GLY A 363 17.96 4.54 5.15
N LYS A 364 16.82 4.03 5.57
CA LYS A 364 16.25 2.75 5.14
C LYS A 364 16.12 2.62 3.62
N TYR A 365 15.71 3.69 2.94
CA TYR A 365 15.45 3.66 1.50
C TYR A 365 16.57 4.33 0.66
N ARG A 366 17.75 4.58 1.23
CA ARG A 366 18.88 5.10 0.44
C ARG A 366 19.31 4.06 -0.60
N GLY A 367 19.38 4.48 -1.86
CA GLY A 367 19.74 3.58 -2.97
C GLY A 367 18.69 2.50 -3.28
N VAL A 368 17.45 2.63 -2.78
CA VAL A 368 16.41 1.62 -2.94
C VAL A 368 15.14 2.25 -3.48
N ASN A 369 14.69 1.77 -4.63
CA ASN A 369 13.45 2.23 -5.27
C ASN A 369 12.24 1.33 -4.94
N ARG A 370 12.25 0.65 -3.78
CA ARG A 370 11.16 -0.26 -3.37
C ARG A 370 10.63 0.10 -2.00
N ILE A 371 9.31 0.21 -1.90
CA ILE A 371 8.56 0.38 -0.65
C ILE A 371 7.77 -0.89 -0.38
N PRO A 372 7.93 -1.55 0.79
CA PRO A 372 7.14 -2.73 1.11
C PRO A 372 5.67 -2.38 1.36
N LEU A 373 4.77 -3.18 0.82
CA LEU A 373 3.36 -3.24 1.21
C LEU A 373 3.13 -4.31 2.28
N LEU A 374 3.81 -5.44 2.11
CA LEU A 374 3.70 -6.64 2.95
C LEU A 374 5.06 -7.31 3.05
N LYS A 375 5.47 -7.69 4.23
CA LYS A 375 6.76 -8.35 4.50
C LYS A 375 6.62 -9.56 5.42
N LEU A 376 7.60 -10.45 5.32
CA LEU A 376 7.66 -11.69 6.08
C LEU A 376 7.67 -11.46 7.60
N SER A 377 8.38 -10.44 8.07
CA SER A 377 8.43 -10.08 9.48
C SER A 377 7.06 -9.77 10.07
N GLU A 378 6.14 -9.17 9.30
CA GLU A 378 4.75 -8.96 9.73
C GLU A 378 4.01 -10.28 9.94
N MET A 379 4.27 -11.28 9.09
CA MET A 379 3.65 -12.60 9.24
C MET A 379 4.06 -13.28 10.55
N TYR A 380 5.32 -13.15 10.97
CA TYR A 380 5.78 -13.63 12.27
C TYR A 380 5.09 -12.89 13.43
N LEU A 381 4.91 -11.58 13.33
CA LEU A 381 4.19 -10.79 14.35
C LEU A 381 2.70 -11.15 14.42
N ILE A 382 2.05 -11.33 13.27
CA ILE A 382 0.66 -11.81 13.20
C ILE A 382 0.54 -13.22 13.81
N ALA A 383 1.46 -14.12 13.48
CA ALA A 383 1.47 -15.47 14.02
C ALA A 383 1.64 -15.48 15.56
N ALA A 384 2.56 -14.65 16.09
CA ALA A 384 2.76 -14.50 17.53
C ALA A 384 1.50 -13.98 18.24
N GLU A 385 0.89 -12.91 17.70
CA GLU A 385 -0.29 -12.29 18.28
C GLU A 385 -1.54 -13.19 18.19
N ALA A 386 -1.73 -13.85 17.06
CA ALA A 386 -2.90 -14.69 16.83
C ALA A 386 -2.86 -15.99 17.64
N SER A 387 -1.69 -16.63 17.75
CA SER A 387 -1.53 -17.88 18.49
C SER A 387 -1.26 -17.70 19.98
N GLY A 388 -0.70 -16.56 20.40
CA GLY A 388 -0.15 -16.38 21.74
C GLY A 388 1.17 -17.14 21.98
N ASP A 389 1.79 -17.66 20.91
CA ASP A 389 3.07 -18.38 21.00
C ASP A 389 4.25 -17.44 20.74
N LYS A 390 5.02 -17.17 21.79
CA LYS A 390 6.20 -16.31 21.74
C LYS A 390 7.32 -16.80 20.82
N SER A 391 7.31 -18.08 20.44
CA SER A 391 8.35 -18.65 19.59
C SER A 391 8.41 -17.99 18.21
N TRP A 392 7.27 -17.56 17.65
CA TRP A 392 7.23 -16.79 16.42
C TRP A 392 7.96 -15.45 16.56
N LEU A 393 7.70 -14.73 17.64
CA LEU A 393 8.38 -13.46 17.92
C LEU A 393 9.86 -13.68 18.18
N GLN A 394 10.24 -14.72 18.92
CA GLN A 394 11.65 -15.04 19.18
C GLN A 394 12.38 -15.33 17.88
N THR A 395 11.80 -16.12 16.98
CA THR A 395 12.39 -16.39 15.66
C THR A 395 12.67 -15.09 14.90
N LEU A 396 11.71 -14.14 14.86
CA LEU A 396 11.94 -12.84 14.24
C LEU A 396 13.09 -12.09 14.92
N ARG A 397 13.12 -12.06 16.25
CA ARG A 397 14.15 -11.36 17.04
C ARG A 397 15.54 -11.95 16.82
N ASP A 398 15.66 -13.25 16.69
CA ASP A 398 16.93 -13.90 16.40
C ASP A 398 17.52 -13.39 15.07
N HIS A 399 16.66 -13.12 14.09
CA HIS A 399 17.02 -12.49 12.82
C HIS A 399 17.08 -10.94 12.88
N ARG A 400 17.16 -10.39 14.07
CA ARG A 400 17.37 -8.95 14.35
C ARG A 400 18.51 -8.70 15.35
N GLY A 401 19.30 -9.74 15.68
CA GLY A 401 20.45 -9.65 16.56
C GLY A 401 20.23 -10.14 17.98
N TYR A 402 19.07 -10.73 18.29
CA TYR A 402 18.73 -11.13 19.67
C TYR A 402 18.94 -12.61 19.99
N VAL A 403 19.78 -13.33 19.22
CA VAL A 403 20.03 -14.78 19.40
C VAL A 403 20.40 -15.16 20.84
N ASN A 404 21.17 -14.31 21.53
CA ASN A 404 21.60 -14.53 22.91
C ASN A 404 20.66 -13.89 23.95
N TYR A 405 19.51 -13.39 23.54
CA TYR A 405 18.57 -12.66 24.39
C TYR A 405 17.17 -13.21 24.25
N PRO A 406 16.92 -14.45 24.71
CA PRO A 406 15.60 -15.08 24.59
C PRO A 406 14.55 -14.34 25.41
N LEU A 407 13.33 -14.34 24.93
CA LEU A 407 12.16 -13.83 25.65
C LEU A 407 11.97 -14.64 26.95
N ALA A 408 11.79 -13.95 28.07
CA ALA A 408 11.48 -14.61 29.33
C ALA A 408 10.22 -15.47 29.23
N ASP A 409 10.15 -16.52 30.07
CA ASP A 409 8.99 -17.42 30.03
C ASP A 409 7.70 -16.73 30.47
N ASP A 410 7.79 -15.77 31.35
CA ASP A 410 6.73 -14.95 31.92
C ASP A 410 6.61 -13.56 31.28
N CYS A 411 7.20 -13.34 30.10
CA CYS A 411 7.13 -12.04 29.43
C CYS A 411 5.68 -11.66 29.06
N ASP A 412 5.39 -10.37 29.12
CA ASP A 412 4.17 -9.83 28.52
C ASP A 412 4.33 -9.83 27.00
N LEU A 413 3.82 -10.87 26.35
CA LEU A 413 3.92 -11.04 24.91
C LEU A 413 3.30 -9.86 24.14
N THR A 414 2.24 -9.25 24.66
CA THR A 414 1.61 -8.08 24.01
C THR A 414 2.55 -6.88 24.01
N ALA A 415 3.21 -6.62 25.13
CA ALA A 415 4.19 -5.55 25.24
C ALA A 415 5.44 -5.83 24.37
N GLU A 416 5.89 -7.08 24.28
CA GLU A 416 7.01 -7.46 23.42
C GLU A 416 6.68 -7.31 21.93
N ILE A 417 5.47 -7.70 21.50
CA ILE A 417 4.97 -7.49 20.13
C ILE A 417 4.89 -5.99 19.82
N GLU A 418 4.35 -5.18 20.73
CA GLU A 418 4.28 -3.73 20.55
C GLU A 418 5.68 -3.11 20.38
N ALA A 419 6.62 -3.50 21.25
CA ALA A 419 8.00 -3.06 21.14
C ALA A 419 8.63 -3.46 19.80
N GLU A 420 8.26 -4.62 19.26
CA GLU A 420 8.76 -5.07 17.96
C GLU A 420 8.12 -4.30 16.79
N TYR A 421 6.81 -3.99 16.84
CA TYR A 421 6.17 -3.10 15.88
C TYR A 421 6.82 -1.71 15.81
N ARG A 422 7.22 -1.15 16.95
CA ARG A 422 7.91 0.15 16.99
C ARG A 422 9.23 0.15 16.23
N LYS A 423 9.96 -0.96 16.24
CA LYS A 423 11.24 -1.13 15.57
C LYS A 423 11.10 -1.53 14.11
N GLU A 424 10.21 -2.47 13.82
CA GLU A 424 10.11 -3.13 12.53
C GLU A 424 9.49 -2.24 11.44
N PHE A 425 8.49 -1.46 11.80
CA PHE A 425 7.74 -0.65 10.83
C PHE A 425 8.16 0.83 10.78
N ILE A 426 9.43 1.13 11.10
CA ILE A 426 9.99 2.48 10.90
C ILE A 426 9.94 2.81 9.41
N ALA A 427 9.34 3.97 9.08
CA ALA A 427 9.11 4.46 7.74
C ALA A 427 8.19 3.57 6.86
N GLU A 428 7.25 2.84 7.47
CA GLU A 428 6.29 1.99 6.75
C GLU A 428 4.81 2.25 7.12
N GLY A 429 4.52 3.18 8.03
CA GLY A 429 3.16 3.61 8.39
C GLY A 429 2.30 2.60 9.17
N GLN A 430 2.80 1.38 9.46
CA GLN A 430 1.96 0.35 10.08
C GLN A 430 1.79 0.51 11.60
N LEU A 431 2.67 1.23 12.29
CA LEU A 431 2.59 1.38 13.74
C LEU A 431 1.35 2.16 14.19
N PHE A 432 0.95 3.21 13.46
CA PHE A 432 -0.27 3.95 13.76
C PHE A 432 -1.50 3.05 13.69
N TYR A 433 -1.60 2.23 12.66
CA TYR A 433 -2.71 1.29 12.49
C TYR A 433 -2.71 0.17 13.53
N TYR A 434 -1.55 -0.26 14.00
CA TYR A 434 -1.42 -1.20 15.12
C TYR A 434 -2.05 -0.62 16.39
N TYR A 435 -1.65 0.59 16.78
CA TYR A 435 -2.21 1.27 17.95
C TYR A 435 -3.71 1.52 17.83
N LYS A 436 -4.18 1.95 16.66
CA LYS A 436 -5.60 2.18 16.39
C LYS A 436 -6.42 0.90 16.50
N ARG A 437 -5.94 -0.21 15.91
CA ARG A 437 -6.63 -1.50 15.97
C ARG A 437 -6.82 -1.98 17.40
N LEU A 438 -5.81 -1.83 18.24
CA LEU A 438 -5.84 -2.22 19.65
C LEU A 438 -6.40 -1.14 20.57
N ASN A 439 -6.80 0.01 20.02
CA ASN A 439 -7.36 1.14 20.75
C ASN A 439 -6.50 1.59 21.95
N TYR A 440 -5.21 1.78 21.72
CA TYR A 440 -4.33 2.31 22.75
C TYR A 440 -4.83 3.68 23.23
N ASP A 441 -5.00 3.82 24.54
CA ASP A 441 -5.43 5.10 25.12
C ASP A 441 -4.41 6.21 24.87
N LYS A 442 -3.12 5.89 24.96
CA LYS A 442 -2.02 6.84 24.72
C LYS A 442 -0.88 6.17 23.96
N LEU A 443 -0.23 6.93 23.08
CA LEU A 443 1.02 6.48 22.47
C LEU A 443 2.20 6.80 23.40
N PRO A 444 3.31 6.06 23.28
CA PRO A 444 4.51 6.33 24.08
C PRO A 444 4.96 7.79 23.98
N GLY A 445 5.10 8.43 25.16
CA GLY A 445 5.49 9.85 25.26
C GLY A 445 4.37 10.87 25.09
N MET A 446 3.10 10.45 25.08
CA MET A 446 1.93 11.34 25.05
C MET A 446 1.28 11.47 26.43
N SER A 447 0.80 12.68 26.72
CA SER A 447 -0.06 12.98 27.87
C SER A 447 -1.55 12.85 27.52
N GLU A 448 -1.92 13.18 26.28
CA GLU A 448 -3.31 13.25 25.82
C GLU A 448 -3.81 11.91 25.27
N PRO A 449 -5.11 11.59 25.45
CA PRO A 449 -5.74 10.40 24.88
C PRO A 449 -5.80 10.41 23.36
N MET A 450 -5.64 9.24 22.75
CA MET A 450 -5.65 9.05 21.30
C MET A 450 -7.04 8.96 20.67
N ALA A 451 -8.09 8.71 21.43
CA ALA A 451 -9.42 8.38 20.91
C ALA A 451 -9.93 9.35 19.82
N LYS A 452 -9.73 10.67 20.01
CA LYS A 452 -10.13 11.71 19.04
C LYS A 452 -9.20 11.88 17.83
N HIS A 453 -8.06 11.17 17.79
CA HIS A 453 -7.03 11.32 16.77
C HIS A 453 -6.93 10.10 15.82
N TYR A 454 -7.62 9.02 16.15
CA TYR A 454 -7.55 7.79 15.37
C TYR A 454 -8.32 7.82 14.05
N VAL A 455 -9.30 8.70 13.89
CA VAL A 455 -10.10 8.82 12.67
C VAL A 455 -9.73 10.12 11.97
N PHE A 456 -9.26 9.99 10.73
CA PHE A 456 -9.00 11.16 9.90
C PHE A 456 -10.30 11.84 9.48
N PRO A 457 -10.36 13.18 9.46
CA PRO A 457 -11.52 13.87 8.91
C PRO A 457 -11.68 13.53 7.42
N MET A 458 -12.93 13.33 7.01
CA MET A 458 -13.24 13.19 5.59
C MET A 458 -13.02 14.52 4.87
N PRO A 459 -12.63 14.50 3.58
CA PRO A 459 -12.48 15.71 2.79
C PRO A 459 -13.80 16.50 2.67
N ASP A 460 -13.71 17.83 2.68
CA ASP A 460 -14.89 18.72 2.60
C ASP A 460 -15.74 18.46 1.35
N ASN A 461 -15.11 18.21 0.21
CA ASN A 461 -15.82 17.85 -1.02
C ASN A 461 -16.66 16.57 -0.88
N GLU A 462 -16.18 15.61 -0.10
CA GLU A 462 -16.92 14.36 0.14
C GLU A 462 -18.12 14.60 1.06
N LEU A 463 -17.94 15.46 2.06
CA LEU A 463 -19.04 15.87 2.96
C LEU A 463 -20.11 16.70 2.25
N GLU A 464 -19.72 17.52 1.25
CA GLU A 464 -20.64 18.39 0.50
C GLU A 464 -21.35 17.67 -0.64
N PHE A 465 -20.64 16.84 -1.41
CA PHE A 465 -21.13 16.24 -2.66
C PHE A 465 -21.26 14.71 -2.61
N GLY A 466 -20.68 14.06 -1.64
CA GLY A 466 -20.76 12.62 -1.43
C GLY A 466 -22.10 12.18 -0.85
N ASN A 467 -22.30 10.88 -0.75
CA ASN A 467 -23.45 10.29 -0.06
C ASN A 467 -23.04 9.86 1.36
N ILE A 468 -22.51 10.83 2.11
CA ILE A 468 -22.00 10.66 3.46
C ILE A 468 -23.07 11.12 4.46
N LYS A 469 -23.26 10.38 5.56
CA LYS A 469 -24.24 10.67 6.61
C LYS A 469 -23.58 10.97 7.95
#